data_a7f27506458071790283848cd18fd116
#
_entry.id   a7f27506458071790283848cd18fd116
#
_cell.length_a   1.000
_cell.length_b   1.000
_cell.length_c   1.000
_cell.angle_alpha   90.00
_cell.angle_beta   90.00
_cell.angle_gamma   90.00
#
_symmetry.space_group_name_H-M   'P 1'
#
loop_
_entity.id
_entity.type
_entity.pdbx_description
1 polymer ?
#
loop_
_entity_poly.entity_id
_entity_poly.type
_entity_poly.pdbx_seq_one_letter_code
_entity_poly.pdbx_strand_id
1 'polypeptide(L)'
;RVLTLDNQKATIDVGLLFPIVNTSAGTANTAGGSSISYSNLTVNLDVTPRIAANDYIELNVLQSVMRLGPSVQSTVGDQINDVNSFYTRKLDTKVLIPSGNTLVMGGLVQDQTATRNVKVPLLGDIPYLGLLFRHDFKSLERQNLIIFITPTTVQDSDFQPTQSTYLKSTGNEGVTEGWTAWDSGKPKKKKKKASTEP
;
A
#
# COMPACT_ATOMS: atom_id res chain seq x y z
N ARG A 1 11.02 -2.61 0.96
CA ARG A 1 12.27 -3.02 1.62
C ARG A 1 12.83 -1.85 2.41
N VAL A 2 13.40 -2.10 3.56
CA VAL A 2 14.05 -1.10 4.41
C VAL A 2 15.44 -1.59 4.78
N LEU A 3 16.41 -0.71 4.79
CA LEU A 3 17.75 -0.94 5.29
C LEU A 3 17.92 -0.11 6.57
N THR A 4 18.46 -0.70 7.60
CA THR A 4 18.74 -0.03 8.87
C THR A 4 19.99 -0.59 9.51
N LEU A 5 20.58 0.16 10.43
CA LEU A 5 21.71 -0.28 11.22
C LEU A 5 21.25 -1.13 12.40
N ASP A 6 22.21 -1.86 13.00
CA ASP A 6 21.97 -2.62 14.24
C ASP A 6 21.47 -1.69 15.36
N ASN A 7 20.45 -2.13 16.09
CA ASN A 7 19.75 -1.37 17.15
C ASN A 7 19.15 -0.02 16.72
N GLN A 8 18.99 0.25 15.43
CA GLN A 8 18.36 1.46 14.93
C GLN A 8 16.94 1.16 14.44
N LYS A 9 15.99 1.97 14.90
CA LYS A 9 14.61 1.91 14.46
C LYS A 9 14.49 2.42 13.03
N ALA A 10 13.84 1.67 12.16
CA ALA A 10 13.42 2.11 10.85
C ALA A 10 11.91 2.12 10.75
N THR A 11 11.37 3.15 10.11
CA THR A 11 9.93 3.35 9.90
C THR A 11 9.63 3.47 8.43
N ILE A 12 8.61 2.76 7.99
CA ILE A 12 8.04 2.90 6.63
C ILE A 12 6.57 3.24 6.78
N ASP A 13 6.17 4.37 6.21
CA ASP A 13 4.79 4.79 6.09
C ASP A 13 4.41 4.89 4.62
N VAL A 14 3.43 4.11 4.21
CA VAL A 14 2.90 4.14 2.84
C VAL A 14 1.39 4.25 2.91
N GLY A 15 0.82 5.24 2.24
CA GLY A 15 -0.62 5.41 2.26
C GLY A 15 -1.09 6.67 1.55
N LEU A 16 -2.33 7.02 1.84
CA LEU A 16 -2.96 8.22 1.33
C LEU A 16 -3.70 8.98 2.44
N LEU A 17 -3.85 10.26 2.24
CA LEU A 17 -4.68 11.13 3.07
C LEU A 17 -6.12 11.03 2.60
N PHE A 18 -7.01 10.57 3.47
CA PHE A 18 -8.43 10.47 3.18
C PHE A 18 -9.17 11.68 3.78
N PRO A 19 -9.90 12.47 2.97
CA PRO A 19 -10.66 13.61 3.46
C PRO A 19 -11.92 13.13 4.19
N ILE A 20 -12.14 13.67 5.39
CA ILE A 20 -13.35 13.49 6.17
C ILE A 20 -14.07 14.83 6.25
N VAL A 21 -15.28 14.89 5.74
CA VAL A 21 -16.12 16.09 5.84
C VAL A 21 -16.90 16.03 7.14
N ASN A 22 -16.64 16.99 8.02
CA ASN A 22 -17.39 17.17 9.25
C ASN A 22 -18.41 18.29 9.04
N THR A 23 -19.68 17.95 9.09
CA THR A 23 -20.78 18.94 9.00
C THR A 23 -21.31 19.21 10.40
N SER A 24 -21.40 20.47 10.79
CA SER A 24 -22.09 20.90 12.00
C SER A 24 -23.44 21.51 11.64
N ALA A 25 -24.50 21.03 12.30
CA ALA A 25 -25.80 21.61 12.14
C ALA A 25 -25.81 23.05 12.70
N GLY A 26 -26.41 23.99 11.95
CA GLY A 26 -26.64 25.32 12.46
C GLY A 26 -27.75 25.33 13.53
N THR A 27 -27.64 26.24 14.49
CA THR A 27 -28.71 26.57 15.42
C THR A 27 -29.40 27.85 14.96
N ALA A 28 -30.53 28.17 15.57
CA ALA A 28 -31.32 29.36 15.19
C ALA A 28 -30.52 30.67 15.12
N ASN A 29 -29.37 30.75 15.84
CA ASN A 29 -28.53 31.94 15.89
C ASN A 29 -27.11 31.71 15.35
N THR A 30 -26.79 30.51 14.83
CA THR A 30 -25.45 30.21 14.33
C THR A 30 -25.56 29.43 13.02
N ALA A 31 -24.96 29.94 11.95
CA ALA A 31 -24.93 29.24 10.68
C ALA A 31 -24.17 27.90 10.83
N GLY A 32 -24.75 26.85 10.27
CA GLY A 32 -24.06 25.57 10.14
C GLY A 32 -22.82 25.70 9.26
N GLY A 33 -21.81 24.92 9.52
CA GLY A 33 -20.58 24.94 8.74
C GLY A 33 -20.11 23.52 8.39
N SER A 34 -19.31 23.40 7.35
CA SER A 34 -18.59 22.19 7.03
C SER A 34 -17.09 22.43 7.13
N SER A 35 -16.38 21.49 7.74
CA SER A 35 -14.92 21.48 7.80
C SER A 35 -14.38 20.16 7.25
N ILE A 36 -13.23 20.21 6.59
CA ILE A 36 -12.56 19.02 6.08
C ILE A 36 -11.40 18.71 6.98
N SER A 37 -11.40 17.53 7.56
CA SER A 37 -10.25 16.93 8.24
C SER A 37 -9.69 15.80 7.41
N TYR A 38 -8.40 15.47 7.60
CA TYR A 38 -7.77 14.38 6.89
C TYR A 38 -7.42 13.25 7.85
N SER A 39 -7.70 12.02 7.44
CA SER A 39 -7.27 10.81 8.14
C SER A 39 -6.24 10.08 7.30
N ASN A 40 -5.22 9.54 7.94
CA ASN A 40 -4.18 8.79 7.27
C ASN A 40 -4.63 7.34 7.07
N LEU A 41 -4.83 6.94 5.81
CA LEU A 41 -5.00 5.53 5.42
C LEU A 41 -3.63 4.97 5.05
N THR A 42 -2.91 4.45 6.04
CA THR A 42 -1.52 4.06 5.87
C THR A 42 -1.27 2.61 6.27
N VAL A 43 -0.26 2.04 5.66
CA VAL A 43 0.47 0.88 6.15
C VAL A 43 1.73 1.41 6.79
N ASN A 44 1.79 1.34 8.11
CA ASN A 44 2.96 1.70 8.89
C ASN A 44 3.69 0.43 9.32
N LEU A 45 5.01 0.44 9.17
CA LEU A 45 5.90 -0.61 9.65
C LEU A 45 7.07 0.04 10.39
N ASP A 46 7.16 -0.25 11.67
CA ASP A 46 8.31 0.09 12.51
C ASP A 46 9.07 -1.21 12.80
N VAL A 47 10.35 -1.21 12.52
CA VAL A 47 11.21 -2.35 12.78
C VAL A 47 12.51 -1.90 13.46
N THR A 48 12.87 -2.61 14.53
CA THR A 48 14.15 -2.42 15.20
C THR A 48 14.88 -3.75 15.23
N PRO A 49 15.93 -3.94 14.41
CA PRO A 49 16.73 -5.13 14.40
C PRO A 49 17.82 -5.09 15.47
N ARG A 50 18.21 -6.26 15.95
CA ARG A 50 19.38 -6.48 16.77
C ARG A 50 20.09 -7.73 16.29
N ILE A 51 21.33 -7.60 15.92
CA ILE A 51 22.15 -8.73 15.47
C ILE A 51 22.63 -9.49 16.70
N ALA A 52 22.29 -10.79 16.76
CA ALA A 52 22.72 -11.71 17.78
C ALA A 52 23.85 -12.60 17.25
N ALA A 53 24.42 -13.42 18.12
CA ALA A 53 25.45 -14.37 17.73
C ALA A 53 24.92 -15.39 16.71
N ASN A 54 25.80 -15.96 15.89
CA ASN A 54 25.50 -17.00 14.89
C ASN A 54 24.51 -16.56 13.80
N ASP A 55 24.62 -15.32 13.31
CA ASP A 55 23.78 -14.76 12.24
C ASP A 55 22.27 -14.75 12.53
N TYR A 56 21.90 -14.80 13.81
CA TYR A 56 20.52 -14.58 14.21
C TYR A 56 20.22 -13.09 14.34
N ILE A 57 19.03 -12.71 13.90
CA ILE A 57 18.55 -11.34 13.97
C ILE A 57 17.29 -11.33 14.84
N GLU A 58 17.39 -10.63 15.95
CA GLU A 58 16.26 -10.32 16.78
C GLU A 58 15.54 -9.08 16.21
N LEU A 59 14.28 -9.20 15.91
CA LEU A 59 13.46 -8.13 15.35
C LEU A 59 12.35 -7.78 16.31
N ASN A 60 12.27 -6.50 16.65
CA ASN A 60 11.07 -5.92 17.25
C ASN A 60 10.26 -5.25 16.13
N VAL A 61 9.06 -5.75 15.87
CA VAL A 61 8.22 -5.37 14.73
C VAL A 61 6.88 -4.84 15.22
N LEU A 62 6.59 -3.60 14.89
CA LEU A 62 5.29 -2.99 15.08
C LEU A 62 4.72 -2.63 13.72
N GLN A 63 3.63 -3.27 13.36
CA GLN A 63 2.93 -3.01 12.10
C GLN A 63 1.52 -2.53 12.36
N SER A 64 1.09 -1.52 11.62
CA SER A 64 -0.28 -1.01 11.63
C SER A 64 -0.76 -0.85 10.20
N VAL A 65 -1.94 -1.39 9.92
CA VAL A 65 -2.60 -1.26 8.62
C VAL A 65 -3.97 -0.65 8.83
N MET A 66 -4.24 0.47 8.17
CA MET A 66 -5.55 1.10 8.17
C MET A 66 -6.15 1.03 6.76
N ARG A 67 -7.39 0.59 6.67
CA ARG A 67 -8.14 0.49 5.41
C ARG A 67 -9.51 1.13 5.57
N LEU A 68 -10.05 1.66 4.47
CA LEU A 68 -11.41 2.15 4.43
C LEU A 68 -12.38 0.98 4.59
N GLY A 69 -13.33 1.13 5.49
CA GLY A 69 -14.45 0.24 5.70
C GLY A 69 -15.71 0.72 4.98
N PRO A 70 -16.85 0.07 5.19
CA PRO A 70 -18.12 0.51 4.64
C PRO A 70 -18.53 1.87 5.21
N SER A 71 -19.20 2.67 4.40
CA SER A 71 -19.86 3.88 4.87
C SER A 71 -21.09 3.51 5.71
N VAL A 72 -21.27 4.24 6.79
CA VAL A 72 -22.42 4.12 7.69
C VAL A 72 -23.17 5.46 7.65
N GLN A 73 -24.46 5.39 7.43
CA GLN A 73 -25.32 6.58 7.49
C GLN A 73 -25.51 7.00 8.94
N SER A 74 -25.16 8.24 9.24
CA SER A 74 -25.40 8.88 10.52
C SER A 74 -26.34 10.05 10.34
N THR A 75 -27.41 10.09 11.13
CA THR A 75 -28.38 11.18 11.12
C THR A 75 -28.01 12.17 12.20
N VAL A 76 -27.75 13.40 11.78
CA VAL A 76 -27.49 14.53 12.70
C VAL A 76 -28.54 15.58 12.41
N GLY A 77 -29.55 15.70 13.31
CA GLY A 77 -30.77 16.48 13.05
C GLY A 77 -31.55 15.86 11.88
N ASP A 78 -31.96 16.69 10.91
CA ASP A 78 -32.63 16.25 9.69
C ASP A 78 -31.67 15.91 8.54
N GLN A 79 -30.35 15.96 8.76
CA GLN A 79 -29.34 15.68 7.74
C GLN A 79 -28.85 14.27 7.87
N ILE A 80 -28.87 13.53 6.75
CA ILE A 80 -28.25 12.21 6.65
C ILE A 80 -26.83 12.42 6.10
N ASN A 81 -25.85 12.03 6.88
CA ASN A 81 -24.45 12.11 6.51
C ASN A 81 -23.86 10.70 6.40
N ASP A 82 -23.14 10.45 5.32
CA ASP A 82 -22.38 9.21 5.15
C ASP A 82 -21.04 9.33 5.90
N VAL A 83 -20.88 8.55 6.95
CA VAL A 83 -19.64 8.48 7.74
C VAL A 83 -18.88 7.22 7.36
N ASN A 84 -17.61 7.39 7.03
CA ASN A 84 -16.76 6.27 6.67
C ASN A 84 -16.20 5.58 7.93
N SER A 85 -16.32 4.26 7.99
CA SER A 85 -15.64 3.46 8.99
C SER A 85 -14.23 3.10 8.55
N PHE A 86 -13.35 2.72 9.49
CA PHE A 86 -11.98 2.32 9.21
C PHE A 86 -11.68 0.98 9.88
N TYR A 87 -11.13 0.06 9.10
CA TYR A 87 -10.55 -1.17 9.63
C TYR A 87 -9.10 -0.92 10.01
N THR A 88 -8.75 -1.16 11.26
CA THR A 88 -7.38 -1.08 11.74
C THR A 88 -6.90 -2.46 12.17
N ARG A 89 -5.73 -2.87 11.70
CA ARG A 89 -5.05 -4.08 12.11
C ARG A 89 -3.67 -3.71 12.62
N LYS A 90 -3.34 -4.19 13.83
CA LYS A 90 -2.02 -3.94 14.44
C LYS A 90 -1.39 -5.28 14.80
N LEU A 91 -0.10 -5.38 14.57
CA LEU A 91 0.75 -6.48 15.00
C LEU A 91 1.92 -5.87 15.77
N ASP A 92 2.14 -6.35 16.99
CA ASP A 92 3.29 -6.01 17.82
C ASP A 92 3.92 -7.33 18.25
N THR A 93 5.14 -7.58 17.82
CA THR A 93 5.80 -8.84 18.09
C THR A 93 7.31 -8.71 18.09
N LYS A 94 7.95 -9.60 18.86
CA LYS A 94 9.39 -9.73 18.93
C LYS A 94 9.78 -11.15 18.52
N VAL A 95 10.64 -11.27 17.53
CA VAL A 95 11.02 -12.55 16.93
C VAL A 95 12.52 -12.65 16.74
N LEU A 96 13.04 -13.88 16.79
CA LEU A 96 14.43 -14.19 16.54
C LEU A 96 14.50 -15.12 15.32
N ILE A 97 15.20 -14.70 14.26
CA ILE A 97 15.22 -15.38 12.97
C ILE A 97 16.65 -15.45 12.46
N PRO A 98 17.12 -16.57 11.88
CA PRO A 98 18.39 -16.61 11.16
C PRO A 98 18.36 -15.68 9.94
N SER A 99 19.49 -15.05 9.63
CA SER A 99 19.65 -14.21 8.44
C SER A 99 19.28 -14.96 7.17
N GLY A 100 18.55 -14.32 6.27
CA GLY A 100 18.10 -14.88 4.98
C GLY A 100 16.84 -15.76 5.06
N ASN A 101 16.36 -16.12 6.24
CA ASN A 101 15.18 -16.96 6.40
C ASN A 101 13.89 -16.14 6.51
N THR A 102 12.80 -16.72 6.02
CA THR A 102 11.47 -16.10 6.09
C THR A 102 10.66 -16.69 7.24
N LEU A 103 10.14 -15.85 8.09
CA LEU A 103 9.23 -16.22 9.16
C LEU A 103 7.83 -15.67 8.90
N VAL A 104 6.82 -16.49 9.17
CA VAL A 104 5.43 -16.04 9.26
C VAL A 104 5.19 -15.50 10.66
N MET A 105 4.97 -14.20 10.80
CA MET A 105 4.74 -13.56 12.10
C MET A 105 3.31 -13.71 12.59
N GLY A 106 2.38 -13.88 11.66
CA GLY A 106 0.97 -14.03 11.99
C GLY A 106 0.08 -13.91 10.78
N GLY A 107 -1.20 -14.08 11.03
CA GLY A 107 -2.22 -13.96 10.00
C GLY A 107 -3.61 -13.81 10.59
N LEU A 108 -4.54 -13.38 9.75
CA LEU A 108 -5.97 -13.28 10.06
C LEU A 108 -6.75 -13.85 8.89
N VAL A 109 -7.69 -14.72 9.21
CA VAL A 109 -8.71 -15.17 8.26
C VAL A 109 -10.04 -14.62 8.74
N GLN A 110 -10.70 -13.90 7.87
CA GLN A 110 -12.01 -13.31 8.14
C GLN A 110 -12.97 -13.73 7.03
N ASP A 111 -14.06 -14.38 7.42
CA ASP A 111 -15.16 -14.73 6.54
C ASP A 111 -16.36 -13.86 6.90
N GLN A 112 -16.86 -13.11 5.95
CA GLN A 112 -18.07 -12.30 6.11
C GLN A 112 -19.13 -12.79 5.14
N THR A 113 -20.25 -13.24 5.70
CA THR A 113 -21.41 -13.66 4.91
C THR A 113 -22.49 -12.60 5.01
N ALA A 114 -22.87 -12.03 3.88
CA ALA A 114 -24.02 -11.14 3.80
C ALA A 114 -25.14 -11.84 3.04
N THR A 115 -26.32 -11.90 3.65
CA THR A 115 -27.53 -12.41 3.01
C THR A 115 -28.50 -11.25 2.80
N ARG A 116 -28.91 -11.05 1.56
CA ARG A 116 -29.88 -10.03 1.20
C ARG A 116 -31.09 -10.72 0.55
N ASN A 117 -32.23 -10.57 1.17
CA ASN A 117 -33.49 -11.10 0.66
C ASN A 117 -34.25 -9.96 -0.01
N VAL A 118 -34.59 -10.14 -1.29
CA VAL A 118 -35.43 -9.22 -2.03
C VAL A 118 -36.72 -9.97 -2.37
N LYS A 119 -37.84 -9.48 -1.87
CA LYS A 119 -39.18 -10.06 -2.14
C LYS A 119 -40.13 -8.99 -2.63
N VAL A 120 -41.04 -9.39 -3.49
CA VAL A 120 -42.18 -8.52 -3.86
C VAL A 120 -43.17 -8.55 -2.72
N PRO A 121 -43.59 -7.37 -2.16
CA PRO A 121 -44.57 -7.33 -1.09
C PRO A 121 -45.90 -7.97 -1.54
N LEU A 122 -46.55 -8.69 -0.64
CA LEU A 122 -47.79 -9.46 -0.84
C LEU A 122 -47.61 -10.76 -1.64
N LEU A 123 -46.90 -10.77 -2.78
CA LEU A 123 -46.72 -11.94 -3.62
C LEU A 123 -45.62 -12.89 -3.09
N GLY A 124 -44.62 -12.33 -2.44
CA GLY A 124 -43.51 -13.12 -1.85
C GLY A 124 -43.87 -13.92 -0.61
N ASP A 125 -45.01 -13.62 0.03
CA ASP A 125 -45.45 -14.27 1.27
C ASP A 125 -46.50 -15.37 1.02
N ILE A 126 -46.87 -15.63 -0.22
CA ILE A 126 -47.84 -16.71 -0.59
C ILE A 126 -47.15 -18.05 -0.50
N PRO A 127 -47.69 -19.01 0.23
CA PRO A 127 -47.13 -20.38 0.29
C PRO A 127 -47.17 -21.01 -1.14
N TYR A 128 -46.09 -21.68 -1.52
CA TYR A 128 -45.84 -22.34 -2.81
C TYR A 128 -45.50 -21.38 -3.97
N LEU A 129 -46.17 -20.24 -4.13
CA LEU A 129 -45.93 -19.28 -5.19
C LEU A 129 -44.87 -18.25 -4.84
N GLY A 130 -44.65 -17.97 -3.55
CA GLY A 130 -43.66 -16.98 -3.08
C GLY A 130 -42.22 -17.25 -3.52
N LEU A 131 -41.88 -18.51 -3.85
CA LEU A 131 -40.57 -18.87 -4.37
C LEU A 131 -40.25 -18.19 -5.70
N LEU A 132 -41.25 -17.91 -6.54
CA LEU A 132 -41.10 -17.24 -7.83
C LEU A 132 -40.94 -15.72 -7.68
N PHE A 133 -41.33 -15.15 -6.54
CA PHE A 133 -41.35 -13.71 -6.27
C PHE A 133 -40.37 -13.26 -5.17
N ARG A 134 -39.44 -14.13 -4.79
CA ARG A 134 -38.34 -13.80 -3.87
C ARG A 134 -37.00 -14.21 -4.47
N HIS A 135 -35.99 -13.42 -4.19
CA HIS A 135 -34.63 -13.72 -4.58
C HIS A 135 -33.69 -13.50 -3.41
N ASP A 136 -32.93 -14.51 -3.07
CA ASP A 136 -31.97 -14.50 -1.99
C ASP A 136 -30.56 -14.36 -2.55
N PHE A 137 -29.89 -13.26 -2.25
CA PHE A 137 -28.51 -13.04 -2.57
C PHE A 137 -27.64 -13.40 -1.37
N LYS A 138 -26.72 -14.34 -1.54
CA LYS A 138 -25.68 -14.63 -0.58
C LYS A 138 -24.36 -14.16 -1.13
N SER A 139 -23.70 -13.27 -0.41
CA SER A 139 -22.34 -12.84 -0.69
C SER A 139 -21.42 -13.35 0.39
N LEU A 140 -20.39 -14.08 0.01
CA LEU A 140 -19.33 -14.53 0.90
C LEU A 140 -18.06 -13.76 0.54
N GLU A 141 -17.62 -12.93 1.45
CA GLU A 141 -16.35 -12.23 1.35
C GLU A 141 -15.35 -12.90 2.30
N ARG A 142 -14.25 -13.41 1.74
CA ARG A 142 -13.17 -14.02 2.49
C ARG A 142 -11.92 -13.16 2.35
N GLN A 143 -11.39 -12.71 3.49
CA GLN A 143 -10.18 -11.93 3.57
C GLN A 143 -9.12 -12.69 4.36
N ASN A 144 -7.99 -12.95 3.71
CA ASN A 144 -6.84 -13.57 4.35
C ASN A 144 -5.69 -12.57 4.39
N LEU A 145 -5.14 -12.34 5.55
CA LEU A 145 -3.94 -11.55 5.75
C LEU A 145 -2.87 -12.45 6.35
N ILE A 146 -1.73 -12.54 5.70
CA ILE A 146 -0.55 -13.25 6.21
C ILE A 146 0.63 -12.28 6.15
N ILE A 147 1.40 -12.24 7.23
CA ILE A 147 2.53 -11.33 7.39
C ILE A 147 3.81 -12.14 7.44
N PHE A 148 4.68 -11.89 6.48
CA PHE A 148 5.99 -12.51 6.36
C PHE A 148 7.09 -11.48 6.61
N ILE A 149 8.18 -11.91 7.24
CA ILE A 149 9.39 -11.11 7.36
C ILE A 149 10.60 -11.94 7.01
N THR A 150 11.53 -11.33 6.26
CA THR A 150 12.79 -11.93 5.86
C THR A 150 13.91 -10.93 6.15
N PRO A 151 14.59 -11.02 7.29
CA PRO A 151 15.74 -10.19 7.57
C PRO A 151 16.97 -10.77 6.87
N THR A 152 17.85 -9.88 6.43
CA THR A 152 19.14 -10.24 5.83
C THR A 152 20.20 -9.29 6.35
N THR A 153 21.29 -9.82 6.86
CA THR A 153 22.49 -9.03 7.18
C THR A 153 23.20 -8.68 5.88
N VAL A 154 23.53 -7.41 5.70
CA VAL A 154 24.34 -6.94 4.58
C VAL A 154 25.75 -6.73 5.09
N GLN A 155 26.72 -7.37 4.46
CA GLN A 155 28.14 -7.24 4.78
C GLN A 155 28.80 -6.23 3.85
N ASP A 156 29.95 -5.71 4.25
CA ASP A 156 30.71 -4.72 3.48
C ASP A 156 31.09 -5.23 2.07
N SER A 157 31.28 -6.55 1.95
CA SER A 157 31.51 -7.23 0.68
C SER A 157 30.35 -7.14 -0.30
N ASP A 158 29.13 -6.93 0.20
CA ASP A 158 27.92 -6.87 -0.62
C ASP A 158 27.70 -5.48 -1.22
N PHE A 159 28.42 -4.47 -0.68
CA PHE A 159 28.48 -3.13 -1.25
C PHE A 159 29.49 -3.06 -2.39
N GLN A 160 29.28 -3.84 -3.43
CA GLN A 160 30.05 -3.64 -4.65
C GLN A 160 29.72 -2.25 -5.22
N PRO A 161 30.73 -1.47 -5.67
CA PRO A 161 30.45 -0.23 -6.38
C PRO A 161 29.59 -0.60 -7.58
N THR A 162 28.33 -0.30 -7.49
CA THR A 162 27.41 -0.54 -8.59
C THR A 162 27.86 0.38 -9.71
N GLN A 163 28.60 -0.17 -10.67
CA GLN A 163 28.67 0.43 -11.99
C GLN A 163 27.25 0.31 -12.57
N SER A 164 26.38 1.22 -12.14
CA SER A 164 25.08 1.27 -12.74
C SER A 164 25.28 1.59 -14.20
N THR A 165 24.81 0.73 -15.07
CA THR A 165 24.79 0.96 -16.53
C THR A 165 24.05 2.26 -16.89
N TYR A 166 23.23 2.77 -15.96
CA TYR A 166 22.54 4.06 -16.04
C TYR A 166 23.42 5.25 -15.67
N LEU A 167 24.48 5.04 -14.87
CA LEU A 167 25.47 6.05 -14.51
C LEU A 167 26.74 5.92 -15.36
N LYS A 168 26.90 4.92 -16.20
CA LYS A 168 27.67 5.13 -17.41
C LYS A 168 26.98 6.31 -18.07
N SER A 169 27.50 7.52 -17.80
CA SER A 169 27.25 8.61 -18.72
C SER A 169 27.43 7.95 -20.08
N THR A 170 26.40 7.90 -20.85
CA THR A 170 26.55 7.85 -22.30
C THR A 170 27.48 9.05 -22.56
N GLY A 171 28.78 8.76 -22.37
CA GLY A 171 29.81 9.73 -22.69
C GLY A 171 29.40 10.20 -24.05
N ASN A 172 29.38 11.43 -24.30
CA ASN A 172 29.00 12.08 -25.51
C ASN A 172 29.46 11.33 -26.79
N GLU A 173 29.09 10.07 -26.94
CA GLU A 173 29.29 9.29 -28.16
C GLU A 173 28.31 9.78 -29.24
N GLY A 174 28.17 11.03 -29.39
CA GLY A 174 27.29 11.60 -30.39
C GLY A 174 27.45 13.11 -30.58
N VAL A 175 28.13 13.76 -29.66
CA VAL A 175 28.48 15.20 -29.87
C VAL A 175 29.82 15.25 -30.58
N THR A 176 29.77 15.22 -31.90
CA THR A 176 30.94 15.54 -32.70
C THR A 176 31.29 17.01 -32.43
N GLU A 177 32.59 17.33 -32.20
CA GLU A 177 33.08 18.69 -32.15
C GLU A 177 32.53 19.47 -33.36
N GLY A 178 31.83 20.57 -33.09
CA GLY A 178 31.16 21.37 -34.12
C GLY A 178 29.62 21.22 -34.15
N TRP A 179 29.02 20.52 -33.23
CA TRP A 179 27.55 20.48 -33.10
C TRP A 179 27.05 21.78 -32.45
N THR A 180 26.21 22.52 -33.14
CA THR A 180 25.59 23.72 -32.61
C THR A 180 24.11 23.48 -32.34
N ALA A 181 23.51 24.29 -31.45
CA ALA A 181 22.08 24.22 -31.12
C ALA A 181 21.14 24.37 -32.33
N TRP A 182 21.66 24.76 -33.48
CA TRP A 182 20.95 24.92 -34.75
C TRP A 182 21.04 23.71 -35.67
N ASP A 183 21.88 22.73 -35.34
CA ASP A 183 21.91 21.47 -36.09
C ASP A 183 20.69 20.64 -35.73
N SER A 184 19.67 20.71 -36.54
CA SER A 184 18.43 19.94 -36.39
C SER A 184 18.75 18.45 -36.54
N GLY A 185 19.10 17.80 -35.45
CA GLY A 185 18.94 16.39 -35.15
C GLY A 185 19.16 15.28 -36.17
N LYS A 186 19.79 15.54 -37.32
CA LYS A 186 20.12 14.52 -38.31
C LYS A 186 21.47 13.89 -37.98
N PRO A 187 21.54 12.60 -37.54
CA PRO A 187 22.81 11.95 -37.30
C PRO A 187 23.64 11.87 -38.57
N LYS A 188 24.84 12.47 -38.55
CA LYS A 188 25.80 12.32 -39.66
C LYS A 188 26.15 10.82 -39.77
N LYS A 189 25.93 10.26 -40.95
CA LYS A 189 26.33 8.88 -41.28
C LYS A 189 27.82 8.68 -40.99
N LYS A 190 28.18 7.75 -40.13
CA LYS A 190 29.55 7.31 -39.88
C LYS A 190 30.18 6.90 -41.22
N LYS A 191 31.21 7.60 -41.69
CA LYS A 191 32.05 7.10 -42.77
C LYS A 191 32.76 5.85 -42.26
N LYS A 192 32.47 4.69 -42.85
CA LYS A 192 33.27 3.49 -42.64
C LYS A 192 34.72 3.82 -43.00
N LYS A 193 35.62 3.77 -41.99
CA LYS A 193 37.04 3.67 -42.26
C LYS A 193 37.28 2.34 -42.97
N ALA A 194 37.75 2.42 -44.21
CA ALA A 194 38.25 1.25 -44.92
C ALA A 194 39.47 0.75 -44.16
N SER A 195 39.41 -0.49 -43.72
CA SER A 195 40.55 -1.25 -43.22
C SER A 195 41.48 -1.52 -44.40
N THR A 196 42.63 -0.86 -44.41
CA THR A 196 43.76 -1.27 -45.27
C THR A 196 44.61 -2.15 -44.41
N GLU A 197 44.57 -3.43 -44.68
CA GLU A 197 45.63 -4.35 -44.30
C GLU A 197 46.73 -4.31 -45.33
N PRO A 198 47.98 -4.57 -44.94
CA PRO A 198 48.84 -5.49 -45.64
C PRO A 198 49.04 -6.79 -44.87
#